data_ab14970eff5f245af115d2850cee1cba
#
_entry.id   ab14970eff5f245af115d2850cee1cba
#
_cell.length_a   1.000
_cell.length_b   1.000
_cell.length_c   1.000
_cell.angle_alpha   90.00
_cell.angle_beta   90.00
_cell.angle_gamma   90.00
#
_symmetry.space_group_name_H-M   'P 1'
#
loop_
_entity.id
_entity.type
_entity.pdbx_description
1 polymer ?
#
loop_
_entity_poly.entity_id
_entity_poly.type
_entity_poly.pdbx_seq_one_letter_code
_entity_poly.pdbx_strand_id
1 'polypeptide(L)'
;LDQEVLDTQPDEVETLLIVLKEIDVKTALSKSKLRELDYSLNPYYGCQFSCLYCYARKFTPHEEASDRWGEVIVVKRNLVEVLLKEVQRVRRGTVGLSTITDPYQPVEGSRLLTRRSLEILLSKDFRVSIQTKSPLVLRDLDVLVRHRERVDVGFTVTTLREEVWRRLEPGAPGPKARIEALKRLSGEGIDTWLFMGPVIRGMNDGEVRDIIVLAGEIGTRIVYDKFNEYGISLGLRGDKGWWEAKEREILRSCEEVGIECHSEVEDWIHEERRRFLPLF
;
A
#
# COMPACT_ATOMS: atom_id res chain seq x y z
N LEU A 1 -26.63 -23.03 4.87
CA LEU A 1 -26.28 -22.83 3.47
C LEU A 1 -25.09 -21.92 3.40
N ASP A 2 -23.99 -22.46 2.84
CA ASP A 2 -22.75 -21.86 2.35
C ASP A 2 -21.46 -22.12 3.14
N GLN A 3 -21.32 -23.35 3.58
CA GLN A 3 -20.03 -23.90 4.00
C GLN A 3 -19.22 -24.46 2.81
N GLU A 4 -19.80 -24.52 1.62
CA GLU A 4 -19.18 -25.13 0.43
C GLU A 4 -18.15 -24.27 -0.32
N VAL A 5 -18.06 -22.98 -0.03
CA VAL A 5 -17.04 -22.10 -0.66
C VAL A 5 -15.69 -22.15 0.07
N LEU A 6 -15.62 -22.85 1.21
CA LEU A 6 -14.47 -22.83 2.11
C LEU A 6 -13.57 -24.08 2.03
N ASP A 7 -13.97 -25.12 1.26
CA ASP A 7 -13.30 -26.43 1.24
C ASP A 7 -12.61 -26.79 -0.09
N THR A 8 -12.17 -25.80 -0.87
CA THR A 8 -11.23 -26.09 -1.95
C THR A 8 -9.83 -26.28 -1.37
N GLN A 9 -9.35 -27.53 -1.38
CA GLN A 9 -7.98 -27.91 -1.01
C GLN A 9 -6.96 -27.16 -1.87
N PRO A 10 -5.79 -26.80 -1.33
CA PRO A 10 -4.74 -26.07 -2.05
C PRO A 10 -3.79 -27.05 -2.77
N ASP A 11 -4.29 -27.88 -3.65
CA ASP A 11 -3.46 -28.83 -4.41
C ASP A 11 -3.64 -28.67 -5.92
N GLU A 12 -3.39 -27.45 -6.40
CA GLU A 12 -2.87 -27.18 -7.74
C GLU A 12 -2.56 -25.69 -7.76
N VAL A 13 -1.28 -25.33 -7.65
CA VAL A 13 -0.82 -23.98 -7.97
C VAL A 13 -0.99 -23.83 -9.49
N GLU A 14 -2.19 -23.48 -9.90
CA GLU A 14 -2.45 -23.02 -11.25
C GLU A 14 -1.52 -21.83 -11.48
N THR A 15 -0.47 -22.03 -12.27
CA THR A 15 0.45 -20.95 -12.62
C THR A 15 -0.37 -19.92 -13.39
N LEU A 16 -0.89 -18.92 -12.70
CA LEU A 16 -1.64 -17.81 -13.30
C LEU A 16 -0.75 -17.17 -14.36
N LEU A 17 -1.11 -17.37 -15.62
CA LEU A 17 -0.44 -16.74 -16.76
C LEU A 17 -0.71 -15.23 -16.68
N ILE A 18 0.31 -14.48 -16.30
CA ILE A 18 0.24 -13.02 -16.27
C ILE A 18 0.23 -12.48 -17.70
N VAL A 19 -0.81 -11.75 -18.05
CA VAL A 19 -0.95 -11.03 -19.31
C VAL A 19 -0.48 -9.60 -19.13
N LEU A 20 0.62 -9.24 -19.79
CA LEU A 20 1.12 -7.86 -19.82
C LEU A 20 0.58 -7.14 -21.05
N LYS A 21 -0.05 -5.98 -20.83
CA LYS A 21 -0.48 -5.05 -21.88
C LYS A 21 0.25 -3.73 -21.71
N GLU A 22 0.43 -3.00 -22.79
CA GLU A 22 1.07 -1.69 -22.77
C GLU A 22 0.12 -0.65 -23.34
N ILE A 23 0.08 0.50 -22.69
CA ILE A 23 -0.70 1.65 -23.15
C ILE A 23 0.10 2.94 -23.07
N ASP A 24 -0.29 3.91 -23.87
CA ASP A 24 0.13 5.30 -23.72
C ASP A 24 -0.88 6.07 -22.89
N VAL A 25 -0.37 6.92 -22.00
CA VAL A 25 -1.19 7.79 -21.15
C VAL A 25 -0.95 9.26 -21.49
N LYS A 26 -1.94 10.10 -21.21
CA LYS A 26 -1.86 11.56 -21.41
C LYS A 26 -1.45 12.30 -20.12
N THR A 27 -1.65 11.67 -18.97
CA THR A 27 -1.36 12.22 -17.65
C THR A 27 -0.68 11.20 -16.77
N ALA A 28 0.31 11.61 -15.99
CA ALA A 28 1.02 10.80 -15.02
C ALA A 28 0.52 11.08 -13.60
N LEU A 29 0.29 12.35 -13.27
CA LEU A 29 -0.18 12.83 -11.97
C LEU A 29 -1.68 13.11 -12.01
N SER A 30 -2.44 12.41 -11.19
CA SER A 30 -3.85 12.67 -10.96
C SER A 30 -4.04 13.36 -9.62
N LYS A 31 -4.97 14.33 -9.51
CA LYS A 31 -5.34 14.88 -8.21
C LYS A 31 -5.87 13.77 -7.31
N SER A 32 -5.33 13.67 -6.11
CA SER A 32 -5.78 12.69 -5.14
C SER A 32 -7.11 13.11 -4.51
N LYS A 33 -7.91 12.10 -4.12
CA LYS A 33 -9.08 12.27 -3.25
C LYS A 33 -8.77 11.87 -1.80
N LEU A 34 -7.61 11.29 -1.56
CA LEU A 34 -7.11 11.00 -0.23
C LEU A 34 -6.59 12.30 0.38
N ARG A 35 -6.93 12.56 1.64
CA ARG A 35 -6.68 13.85 2.30
C ARG A 35 -5.20 14.14 2.48
N GLU A 36 -4.42 13.10 2.72
CA GLU A 36 -2.98 13.14 2.96
C GLU A 36 -2.14 13.36 1.68
N LEU A 37 -2.76 13.23 0.50
CA LEU A 37 -2.07 13.28 -0.79
C LEU A 37 -2.59 14.41 -1.67
N ASP A 38 -1.70 15.19 -2.28
CA ASP A 38 -2.07 16.15 -3.32
C ASP A 38 -2.30 15.47 -4.68
N TYR A 39 -1.48 14.44 -4.96
CA TYR A 39 -1.50 13.69 -6.21
C TYR A 39 -1.38 12.20 -5.97
N SER A 40 -1.83 11.41 -6.94
CA SER A 40 -1.51 10.01 -7.08
C SER A 40 -0.84 9.74 -8.42
N LEU A 41 0.18 8.87 -8.40
CA LEU A 41 0.86 8.34 -9.58
C LEU A 41 0.78 6.82 -9.56
N ASN A 42 0.15 6.23 -10.56
CA ASN A 42 0.01 4.78 -10.68
C ASN A 42 0.70 4.32 -11.96
N PRO A 43 1.86 3.64 -11.89
CA PRO A 43 2.60 3.19 -13.07
C PRO A 43 1.88 2.10 -13.86
N TYR A 44 0.98 1.39 -13.19
CA TYR A 44 0.27 0.23 -13.72
C TYR A 44 -1.23 0.33 -13.45
N TYR A 45 -2.03 -0.43 -14.21
CA TYR A 45 -3.35 -0.88 -13.81
C TYR A 45 -3.32 -2.39 -13.58
N GLY A 46 -4.10 -2.88 -12.61
CA GLY A 46 -3.98 -4.25 -12.11
C GLY A 46 -2.82 -4.42 -11.14
N CYS A 47 -2.83 -5.52 -10.38
CA CYS A 47 -1.80 -5.82 -9.39
C CYS A 47 -1.61 -7.33 -9.27
N GLN A 48 -0.37 -7.80 -9.50
CA GLN A 48 0.00 -9.22 -9.48
C GLN A 48 -0.14 -9.85 -8.09
N PHE A 49 -0.28 -9.05 -7.02
CA PHE A 49 -0.50 -9.57 -5.67
C PHE A 49 -1.89 -10.14 -5.46
N SER A 50 -2.84 -9.80 -6.33
CA SER A 50 -4.17 -10.43 -6.38
C SER A 50 -4.90 -10.53 -5.03
N CYS A 51 -4.69 -9.59 -4.12
CA CYS A 51 -5.31 -9.61 -2.79
C CYS A 51 -6.85 -9.66 -2.92
N LEU A 52 -7.48 -10.60 -2.21
CA LEU A 52 -8.93 -10.85 -2.34
C LEU A 52 -9.79 -9.67 -1.85
N TYR A 53 -9.29 -8.90 -0.90
CA TYR A 53 -9.96 -7.74 -0.30
C TYR A 53 -9.68 -6.42 -1.03
N CYS A 54 -8.89 -6.43 -2.12
CA CYS A 54 -8.32 -5.20 -2.66
C CYS A 54 -9.36 -4.28 -3.32
N TYR A 55 -9.63 -3.14 -2.70
CA TYR A 55 -10.53 -2.11 -3.24
C TYR A 55 -10.10 -1.57 -4.60
N ALA A 56 -8.80 -1.60 -4.90
CA ALA A 56 -8.23 -1.06 -6.13
C ALA A 56 -8.80 -1.71 -7.39
N ARG A 57 -9.26 -2.95 -7.30
CA ARG A 57 -9.99 -3.62 -8.36
C ARG A 57 -11.19 -2.78 -8.82
N LYS A 58 -11.97 -2.24 -7.88
CA LYS A 58 -13.16 -1.41 -8.17
C LYS A 58 -12.83 -0.04 -8.75
N PHE A 59 -11.66 0.51 -8.39
CA PHE A 59 -11.25 1.85 -8.79
C PHE A 59 -10.28 1.87 -9.99
N THR A 60 -9.88 0.71 -10.49
CA THR A 60 -9.03 0.58 -11.69
C THR A 60 -9.85 0.95 -12.92
N PRO A 61 -9.45 1.98 -13.70
CA PRO A 61 -10.24 2.45 -14.84
C PRO A 61 -10.11 1.57 -16.10
N HIS A 62 -9.21 0.59 -16.10
CA HIS A 62 -9.04 -0.35 -17.18
C HIS A 62 -9.88 -1.61 -16.93
N GLU A 63 -10.96 -1.77 -17.68
CA GLU A 63 -11.98 -2.80 -17.47
C GLU A 63 -11.38 -4.21 -17.37
N GLU A 64 -10.59 -4.64 -18.33
CA GLU A 64 -10.01 -5.98 -18.30
C GLU A 64 -9.05 -6.22 -17.12
N ALA A 65 -8.28 -5.21 -16.70
CA ALA A 65 -7.44 -5.32 -15.51
C ALA A 65 -8.26 -5.32 -14.20
N SER A 66 -9.45 -4.73 -14.23
CA SER A 66 -10.42 -4.80 -13.14
C SER A 66 -11.08 -6.19 -13.07
N ASP A 67 -11.55 -6.72 -14.20
CA ASP A 67 -12.28 -7.98 -14.27
C ASP A 67 -11.38 -9.19 -14.01
N ARG A 68 -10.17 -9.14 -14.57
CA ARG A 68 -9.14 -10.17 -14.42
C ARG A 68 -8.05 -9.72 -13.44
N TRP A 69 -8.49 -9.33 -12.23
CA TRP A 69 -7.59 -8.82 -11.19
C TRP A 69 -6.53 -9.86 -10.79
N GLY A 70 -5.28 -9.48 -10.85
CA GLY A 70 -4.13 -10.35 -10.58
C GLY A 70 -3.54 -11.00 -11.84
N GLU A 71 -4.31 -11.14 -12.92
CA GLU A 71 -3.91 -11.79 -14.15
C GLU A 71 -3.48 -10.81 -15.23
N VAL A 72 -4.20 -9.68 -15.37
CA VAL A 72 -3.92 -8.66 -16.40
C VAL A 72 -3.28 -7.44 -15.76
N ILE A 73 -2.06 -7.15 -16.21
CA ILE A 73 -1.31 -5.97 -15.80
C ILE A 73 -1.09 -5.06 -17.00
N VAL A 74 -1.50 -3.81 -16.87
CA VAL A 74 -1.37 -2.81 -17.92
C VAL A 74 -0.27 -1.83 -17.55
N VAL A 75 0.78 -1.82 -18.36
CA VAL A 75 1.98 -1.00 -18.19
C VAL A 75 1.79 0.33 -18.92
N LYS A 76 1.97 1.45 -18.24
CA LYS A 76 1.92 2.79 -18.85
C LYS A 76 3.28 3.16 -19.41
N ARG A 77 3.59 2.67 -20.63
CA ARG A 77 4.95 2.68 -21.20
C ARG A 77 5.59 4.06 -21.31
N ASN A 78 4.80 5.11 -21.59
CA ASN A 78 5.26 6.49 -21.73
C ASN A 78 5.12 7.34 -20.44
N LEU A 79 4.83 6.70 -19.28
CA LEU A 79 4.54 7.40 -18.03
C LEU A 79 5.64 8.38 -17.64
N VAL A 80 6.90 7.95 -17.76
CA VAL A 80 8.07 8.74 -17.35
C VAL A 80 8.22 10.01 -18.20
N GLU A 81 7.99 9.92 -19.50
CA GLU A 81 8.05 11.04 -20.43
C GLU A 81 6.95 12.06 -20.14
N VAL A 82 5.74 11.57 -19.83
CA VAL A 82 4.61 12.41 -19.45
C VAL A 82 4.89 13.10 -18.12
N LEU A 83 5.39 12.35 -17.13
CA LEU A 83 5.74 12.87 -15.80
C LEU A 83 6.78 14.00 -15.89
N LEU A 84 7.84 13.84 -16.68
CA LEU A 84 8.88 14.86 -16.89
C LEU A 84 8.31 16.20 -17.37
N LYS A 85 7.25 16.17 -18.19
CA LYS A 85 6.57 17.38 -18.67
C LYS A 85 5.64 17.98 -17.61
N GLU A 86 4.90 17.13 -16.89
CA GLU A 86 3.91 17.55 -15.90
C GLU A 86 4.56 18.21 -14.68
N VAL A 87 5.64 17.64 -14.15
CA VAL A 87 6.32 18.18 -12.95
C VAL A 87 6.86 19.61 -13.12
N GLN A 88 6.97 20.09 -14.37
CA GLN A 88 7.37 21.50 -14.66
C GLN A 88 6.20 22.48 -14.51
N ARG A 89 4.94 22.00 -14.52
CA ARG A 89 3.73 22.81 -14.62
C ARG A 89 2.84 22.74 -13.40
N VAL A 90 2.90 21.64 -12.65
CA VAL A 90 2.06 21.44 -11.47
C VAL A 90 2.74 21.99 -10.22
N ARG A 91 1.92 22.38 -9.22
CA ARG A 91 2.41 22.81 -7.91
C ARG A 91 3.07 21.63 -7.19
N ARG A 92 4.13 21.88 -6.43
CA ARG A 92 4.76 20.87 -5.56
C ARG A 92 3.76 20.44 -4.48
N GLY A 93 3.83 19.18 -4.13
CA GLY A 93 2.95 18.58 -3.13
C GLY A 93 3.38 17.16 -2.81
N THR A 94 2.53 16.42 -2.11
CA THR A 94 2.73 15.00 -1.82
C THR A 94 2.12 14.14 -2.91
N VAL A 95 2.92 13.23 -3.41
CA VAL A 95 2.50 12.23 -4.38
C VAL A 95 2.42 10.88 -3.70
N GLY A 96 1.22 10.28 -3.65
CA GLY A 96 1.07 8.86 -3.33
C GLY A 96 1.53 8.02 -4.51
N LEU A 97 2.58 7.27 -4.30
CA LEU A 97 3.11 6.39 -5.32
C LEU A 97 2.38 5.06 -5.25
N SER A 98 1.42 4.94 -6.12
CA SER A 98 0.44 3.87 -6.29
C SER A 98 -0.65 3.79 -5.20
N THR A 99 -1.81 4.32 -5.56
CA THR A 99 -3.02 4.25 -4.72
C THR A 99 -4.02 3.18 -5.17
N ILE A 100 -3.89 2.66 -6.41
CA ILE A 100 -4.77 1.61 -6.97
C ILE A 100 -3.99 0.43 -7.58
N THR A 101 -2.73 0.27 -7.21
CA THR A 101 -1.88 -0.88 -7.58
C THR A 101 -0.73 -0.95 -6.57
N ASP A 102 0.07 -2.00 -6.57
CA ASP A 102 1.33 -1.99 -5.82
C ASP A 102 2.47 -1.48 -6.70
N PRO A 103 3.23 -0.46 -6.26
CA PRO A 103 4.29 0.14 -7.06
C PRO A 103 5.48 -0.80 -7.27
N TYR A 104 5.63 -1.80 -6.42
CA TYR A 104 6.72 -2.77 -6.44
C TYR A 104 6.26 -4.20 -6.71
N GLN A 105 5.11 -4.36 -7.39
CA GLN A 105 4.69 -5.66 -7.88
C GLN A 105 5.74 -6.25 -8.87
N PRO A 106 5.76 -7.57 -9.13
CA PRO A 106 6.85 -8.23 -9.88
C PRO A 106 7.23 -7.59 -11.21
N VAL A 107 6.27 -7.06 -11.98
CA VAL A 107 6.53 -6.39 -13.27
C VAL A 107 7.46 -5.18 -13.13
N GLU A 108 7.46 -4.51 -11.98
CA GLU A 108 8.34 -3.38 -11.68
C GLU A 108 9.81 -3.79 -11.66
N GLY A 109 10.12 -5.06 -11.39
CA GLY A 109 11.47 -5.59 -11.43
C GLY A 109 12.18 -5.38 -12.77
N SER A 110 11.42 -5.40 -13.86
CA SER A 110 11.91 -5.21 -15.22
C SER A 110 11.59 -3.86 -15.84
N ARG A 111 10.43 -3.26 -15.49
CA ARG A 111 9.94 -2.02 -16.13
C ARG A 111 10.53 -0.74 -15.53
N LEU A 112 10.90 -0.75 -14.25
CA LEU A 112 11.55 0.36 -13.55
C LEU A 112 10.76 1.69 -13.61
N LEU A 113 9.43 1.63 -13.80
CA LEU A 113 8.60 2.83 -13.91
C LEU A 113 8.46 3.54 -12.56
N THR A 114 8.34 2.77 -11.48
CA THR A 114 8.29 3.28 -10.10
C THR A 114 9.60 3.97 -9.76
N ARG A 115 10.75 3.29 -9.95
CA ARG A 115 12.07 3.88 -9.69
C ARG A 115 12.29 5.18 -10.45
N ARG A 116 12.05 5.18 -11.76
CA ARG A 116 12.25 6.36 -12.61
C ARG A 116 11.31 7.51 -12.22
N SER A 117 10.06 7.19 -11.84
CA SER A 117 9.12 8.20 -11.35
C SER A 117 9.56 8.80 -10.02
N LEU A 118 10.04 7.95 -9.10
CA LEU A 118 10.57 8.36 -7.80
C LEU A 118 11.75 9.33 -7.96
N GLU A 119 12.73 8.99 -8.79
CA GLU A 119 13.89 9.84 -9.11
C GLU A 119 13.46 11.21 -9.64
N ILE A 120 12.49 11.26 -10.56
CA ILE A 120 11.98 12.51 -11.13
C ILE A 120 11.28 13.35 -10.06
N LEU A 121 10.34 12.77 -9.32
CA LEU A 121 9.56 13.47 -8.31
C LEU A 121 10.48 14.09 -7.24
N LEU A 122 11.38 13.31 -6.68
CA LEU A 122 12.29 13.74 -5.64
C LEU A 122 13.30 14.79 -6.14
N SER A 123 13.78 14.67 -7.39
CA SER A 123 14.67 15.69 -8.01
C SER A 123 13.95 17.02 -8.27
N LYS A 124 12.62 17.04 -8.23
CA LYS A 124 11.77 18.22 -8.45
C LYS A 124 11.07 18.70 -7.17
N ASP A 125 11.58 18.29 -6.01
CA ASP A 125 11.13 18.73 -4.69
C ASP A 125 9.68 18.34 -4.34
N PHE A 126 9.15 17.28 -4.95
CA PHE A 126 7.94 16.65 -4.46
C PHE A 126 8.25 15.80 -3.23
N ARG A 127 7.29 15.68 -2.32
CA ARG A 127 7.28 14.62 -1.32
C ARG A 127 6.63 13.39 -1.93
N VAL A 128 7.13 12.21 -1.60
CA VAL A 128 6.58 10.95 -2.07
C VAL A 128 6.24 10.06 -0.89
N SER A 129 4.99 9.60 -0.85
CA SER A 129 4.53 8.58 0.08
C SER A 129 4.33 7.27 -0.68
N ILE A 130 4.94 6.21 -0.18
CA ILE A 130 4.94 4.88 -0.81
C ILE A 130 4.24 3.90 0.12
N GLN A 131 3.26 3.17 -0.40
CA GLN A 131 2.69 2.01 0.29
C GLN A 131 2.89 0.76 -0.56
N THR A 132 3.48 -0.28 0.02
CA THR A 132 3.75 -1.53 -0.70
C THR A 132 3.63 -2.77 0.19
N LYS A 133 3.53 -3.92 -0.43
CA LYS A 133 3.71 -5.25 0.19
C LYS A 133 5.04 -5.90 -0.21
N SER A 134 5.84 -5.21 -1.05
CA SER A 134 6.98 -5.83 -1.72
C SER A 134 8.33 -5.40 -1.15
N PRO A 135 9.16 -6.35 -0.71
CA PRO A 135 10.57 -6.08 -0.40
C PRO A 135 11.38 -5.55 -1.59
N LEU A 136 10.84 -5.59 -2.82
CA LEU A 136 11.50 -5.03 -4.01
C LEU A 136 11.78 -3.52 -3.86
N VAL A 137 11.08 -2.81 -2.98
CA VAL A 137 11.39 -1.41 -2.65
C VAL A 137 12.83 -1.20 -2.20
N LEU A 138 13.47 -2.20 -1.59
CA LEU A 138 14.87 -2.16 -1.16
C LEU A 138 15.85 -2.04 -2.34
N ARG A 139 15.46 -2.38 -3.56
CA ARG A 139 16.23 -2.12 -4.78
C ARG A 139 16.53 -0.63 -4.94
N ASP A 140 15.61 0.22 -4.51
CA ASP A 140 15.67 1.67 -4.69
C ASP A 140 16.17 2.40 -3.42
N LEU A 141 16.78 1.65 -2.49
CA LEU A 141 17.29 2.18 -1.21
C LEU A 141 18.25 3.35 -1.39
N ASP A 142 19.08 3.33 -2.45
CA ASP A 142 20.00 4.41 -2.80
C ASP A 142 19.29 5.74 -3.07
N VAL A 143 18.12 5.70 -3.70
CA VAL A 143 17.30 6.89 -3.97
C VAL A 143 16.58 7.33 -2.70
N LEU A 144 16.02 6.37 -1.95
CA LEU A 144 15.26 6.63 -0.73
C LEU A 144 16.14 7.29 0.34
N VAL A 145 17.33 6.75 0.61
CA VAL A 145 18.29 7.31 1.59
C VAL A 145 18.75 8.71 1.21
N ARG A 146 19.03 8.95 -0.08
CA ARG A 146 19.45 10.28 -0.57
C ARG A 146 18.40 11.35 -0.34
N HIS A 147 17.13 10.98 -0.33
CA HIS A 147 15.99 11.89 -0.24
C HIS A 147 15.08 11.62 0.97
N ARG A 148 15.61 10.99 2.04
CA ARG A 148 14.85 10.55 3.21
C ARG A 148 13.98 11.63 3.86
N GLU A 149 14.34 12.89 3.72
CA GLU A 149 13.55 14.03 4.24
C GLU A 149 12.23 14.26 3.47
N ARG A 150 12.07 13.64 2.30
CA ARG A 150 10.94 13.85 1.40
C ARG A 150 10.25 12.58 0.96
N VAL A 151 10.58 11.47 1.57
CA VAL A 151 9.96 10.18 1.29
C VAL A 151 9.57 9.49 2.58
N ASP A 152 8.43 8.85 2.57
CA ASP A 152 8.03 7.89 3.57
C ASP A 152 7.62 6.57 2.90
N VAL A 153 7.83 5.47 3.61
CA VAL A 153 7.53 4.13 3.08
C VAL A 153 6.72 3.33 4.09
N GLY A 154 5.51 2.97 3.69
CA GLY A 154 4.63 2.10 4.44
C GLY A 154 4.62 0.67 3.91
N PHE A 155 4.65 -0.29 4.83
CA PHE A 155 4.40 -1.68 4.51
C PHE A 155 3.05 -2.13 5.02
N THR A 156 2.25 -2.73 4.14
CA THR A 156 1.02 -3.40 4.57
C THR A 156 1.36 -4.74 5.22
N VAL A 157 0.97 -4.90 6.47
CA VAL A 157 1.00 -6.17 7.22
C VAL A 157 -0.41 -6.46 7.70
N THR A 158 -1.16 -7.21 6.91
CA THR A 158 -2.57 -7.55 7.19
C THR A 158 -2.68 -8.63 8.26
N THR A 159 -1.72 -9.55 8.32
CA THR A 159 -1.68 -10.68 9.26
C THR A 159 -0.25 -11.15 9.45
N LEU A 160 0.02 -11.77 10.58
CA LEU A 160 1.29 -12.49 10.88
C LEU A 160 1.17 -13.99 10.61
N ARG A 161 -0.05 -14.50 10.45
CA ARG A 161 -0.33 -15.93 10.23
C ARG A 161 -0.20 -16.29 8.75
N GLU A 162 0.57 -17.33 8.49
CA GLU A 162 0.88 -17.77 7.13
C GLU A 162 -0.36 -18.31 6.38
N GLU A 163 -1.23 -19.04 7.05
CA GLU A 163 -2.47 -19.57 6.47
C GLU A 163 -3.45 -18.46 6.07
N VAL A 164 -3.54 -17.36 6.87
CA VAL A 164 -4.39 -16.22 6.56
C VAL A 164 -3.79 -15.41 5.41
N TRP A 165 -2.47 -15.19 5.43
CA TRP A 165 -1.76 -14.51 4.35
C TRP A 165 -1.95 -15.22 3.01
N ARG A 166 -1.67 -16.53 2.95
CA ARG A 166 -1.81 -17.31 1.71
C ARG A 166 -3.21 -17.24 1.13
N ARG A 167 -4.22 -17.21 1.99
CA ARG A 167 -5.62 -17.11 1.59
C ARG A 167 -5.99 -15.72 1.10
N LEU A 168 -5.59 -14.65 1.80
CA LEU A 168 -6.01 -13.28 1.51
C LEU A 168 -5.15 -12.59 0.44
N GLU A 169 -3.88 -12.96 0.32
CA GLU A 169 -2.87 -12.27 -0.47
C GLU A 169 -2.01 -13.24 -1.31
N PRO A 170 -2.64 -14.07 -2.16
CA PRO A 170 -1.99 -15.24 -2.78
C PRO A 170 -0.76 -14.92 -3.63
N GLY A 171 -0.69 -13.73 -4.23
CA GLY A 171 0.44 -13.29 -5.05
C GLY A 171 1.43 -12.37 -4.34
N ALA A 172 1.18 -12.01 -3.08
CA ALA A 172 2.03 -11.06 -2.37
C ALA A 172 3.14 -11.75 -1.55
N PRO A 173 4.31 -11.13 -1.37
CA PRO A 173 5.35 -11.63 -0.47
C PRO A 173 4.82 -11.84 0.95
N GLY A 174 5.33 -12.86 1.65
CA GLY A 174 4.90 -13.18 3.01
C GLY A 174 5.19 -12.09 4.05
N PRO A 175 4.49 -12.10 5.19
CA PRO A 175 4.62 -11.06 6.22
C PRO A 175 6.04 -10.93 6.75
N LYS A 176 6.78 -12.03 6.95
CA LYS A 176 8.18 -12.00 7.40
C LYS A 176 9.07 -11.15 6.50
N ALA A 177 8.96 -11.34 5.17
CA ALA A 177 9.77 -10.60 4.21
C ALA A 177 9.44 -9.09 4.22
N ARG A 178 8.17 -8.73 4.43
CA ARG A 178 7.73 -7.34 4.56
C ARG A 178 8.28 -6.70 5.83
N ILE A 179 8.20 -7.40 6.95
CA ILE A 179 8.71 -6.95 8.25
C ILE A 179 10.23 -6.72 8.18
N GLU A 180 11.00 -7.63 7.60
CA GLU A 180 12.44 -7.46 7.43
C GLU A 180 12.78 -6.28 6.51
N ALA A 181 12.01 -6.07 5.44
CA ALA A 181 12.18 -4.90 4.60
C ALA A 181 11.86 -3.60 5.33
N LEU A 182 10.79 -3.56 6.13
CA LEU A 182 10.42 -2.42 6.96
C LEU A 182 11.52 -2.09 7.98
N LYS A 183 12.05 -3.11 8.70
CA LYS A 183 13.18 -2.95 9.63
C LYS A 183 14.41 -2.38 8.93
N ARG A 184 14.71 -2.86 7.71
CA ARG A 184 15.85 -2.36 6.95
C ARG A 184 15.68 -0.90 6.59
N LEU A 185 14.52 -0.47 6.12
CA LEU A 185 14.25 0.94 5.77
C LEU A 185 14.32 1.85 7.00
N SER A 186 13.69 1.44 8.12
CA SER A 186 13.76 2.16 9.39
C SER A 186 15.21 2.30 9.88
N GLY A 187 16.00 1.23 9.80
CA GLY A 187 17.43 1.25 10.16
C GLY A 187 18.30 2.17 9.31
N GLU A 188 17.87 2.52 8.09
CA GLU A 188 18.54 3.51 7.23
C GLU A 188 18.02 4.95 7.48
N GLY A 189 17.18 5.14 8.48
CA GLY A 189 16.63 6.44 8.87
C GLY A 189 15.58 6.97 7.88
N ILE A 190 14.93 6.09 7.13
CA ILE A 190 13.79 6.46 6.30
C ILE A 190 12.55 6.50 7.20
N ASP A 191 11.72 7.52 7.02
CA ASP A 191 10.42 7.60 7.67
C ASP A 191 9.55 6.41 7.23
N THR A 192 9.15 5.58 8.19
CA THR A 192 8.43 4.34 7.92
C THR A 192 7.13 4.25 8.69
N TRP A 193 6.17 3.52 8.14
CA TRP A 193 4.91 3.21 8.80
C TRP A 193 4.42 1.80 8.42
N LEU A 194 3.71 1.19 9.34
CA LEU A 194 3.09 -0.10 9.13
C LEU A 194 1.59 0.10 8.90
N PHE A 195 1.09 -0.32 7.73
CA PHE A 195 -0.34 -0.33 7.46
C PHE A 195 -0.96 -1.64 7.94
N MET A 196 -1.67 -1.56 9.05
CA MET A 196 -2.47 -2.65 9.61
C MET A 196 -3.89 -2.61 9.01
N GLY A 197 -4.00 -3.09 7.77
CA GLY A 197 -5.26 -3.00 7.05
C GLY A 197 -5.34 -3.92 5.82
N PRO A 198 -6.57 -4.32 5.48
CA PRO A 198 -7.78 -4.12 6.28
C PRO A 198 -7.86 -5.05 7.49
N VAL A 199 -8.41 -4.55 8.59
CA VAL A 199 -8.82 -5.41 9.72
C VAL A 199 -10.15 -6.07 9.39
N ILE A 200 -10.16 -7.41 9.35
CA ILE A 200 -11.28 -8.23 8.90
C ILE A 200 -11.77 -9.08 10.07
N ARG A 201 -13.04 -8.87 10.46
CA ARG A 201 -13.68 -9.60 11.56
C ARG A 201 -13.59 -11.12 11.35
N GLY A 202 -13.13 -11.84 12.38
CA GLY A 202 -13.02 -13.30 12.35
C GLY A 202 -11.87 -13.85 11.50
N MET A 203 -11.05 -13.00 10.88
CA MET A 203 -9.87 -13.43 10.13
C MET A 203 -8.55 -12.99 10.76
N ASN A 204 -8.29 -11.71 10.84
CA ASN A 204 -7.04 -11.15 11.37
C ASN A 204 -7.24 -10.19 12.54
N ASP A 205 -8.46 -9.93 12.92
CA ASP A 205 -8.82 -8.99 14.00
C ASP A 205 -8.34 -9.42 15.40
N GLY A 206 -7.97 -10.69 15.57
CA GLY A 206 -7.33 -11.18 16.79
C GLY A 206 -5.83 -10.88 16.90
N GLU A 207 -5.19 -10.40 15.81
CA GLU A 207 -3.74 -10.17 15.74
C GLU A 207 -3.35 -8.68 15.91
N VAL A 208 -4.33 -7.79 16.08
CA VAL A 208 -4.07 -6.34 16.10
C VAL A 208 -3.04 -5.94 17.14
N ARG A 209 -3.11 -6.54 18.35
CA ARG A 209 -2.14 -6.26 19.42
C ARG A 209 -0.73 -6.73 19.06
N ASP A 210 -0.59 -7.92 18.49
CA ASP A 210 0.71 -8.49 18.12
C ASP A 210 1.39 -7.65 17.03
N ILE A 211 0.61 -7.16 16.04
CA ILE A 211 1.10 -6.26 15.00
C ILE A 211 1.54 -4.92 15.59
N ILE A 212 0.81 -4.38 16.55
CA ILE A 212 1.14 -3.12 17.24
C ILE A 212 2.43 -3.27 18.04
N VAL A 213 2.58 -4.36 18.81
CA VAL A 213 3.82 -4.65 19.56
C VAL A 213 5.00 -4.74 18.60
N LEU A 214 4.85 -5.45 17.48
CA LEU A 214 5.87 -5.54 16.44
C LEU A 214 6.26 -4.17 15.87
N ALA A 215 5.29 -3.30 15.62
CA ALA A 215 5.55 -1.95 15.15
C ALA A 215 6.35 -1.13 16.18
N GLY A 216 6.05 -1.28 17.46
CA GLY A 216 6.81 -0.69 18.58
C GLY A 216 8.26 -1.20 18.64
N GLU A 217 8.49 -2.49 18.45
CA GLU A 217 9.84 -3.08 18.39
C GLU A 217 10.66 -2.55 17.21
N ILE A 218 10.01 -2.24 16.10
CA ILE A 218 10.66 -1.66 14.91
C ILE A 218 10.91 -0.15 15.08
N GLY A 219 10.14 0.51 15.94
CA GLY A 219 10.16 1.96 16.08
C GLY A 219 9.42 2.67 14.96
N THR A 220 8.30 2.10 14.48
CA THR A 220 7.49 2.62 13.40
C THR A 220 6.06 2.90 13.86
N ARG A 221 5.39 3.90 13.28
CA ARG A 221 3.98 4.19 13.57
C ARG A 221 3.04 3.24 12.84
N ILE A 222 1.80 3.18 13.30
CA ILE A 222 0.72 2.40 12.67
C ILE A 222 -0.25 3.34 11.94
N VAL A 223 -0.63 2.92 10.75
CA VAL A 223 -1.85 3.40 10.08
C VAL A 223 -2.79 2.20 9.95
N TYR A 224 -4.06 2.36 10.31
CA TYR A 224 -5.02 1.24 10.31
C TYR A 224 -6.33 1.59 9.62
N ASP A 225 -6.96 0.59 8.99
CA ASP A 225 -8.34 0.68 8.48
C ASP A 225 -9.08 -0.65 8.60
N LYS A 226 -10.40 -0.57 8.64
CA LYS A 226 -11.29 -1.73 8.58
C LYS A 226 -11.45 -2.23 7.15
N PHE A 227 -11.96 -3.43 7.02
CA PHE A 227 -12.40 -3.95 5.74
C PHE A 227 -13.66 -3.18 5.26
N ASN A 228 -13.52 -2.57 4.09
CA ASN A 228 -14.61 -1.92 3.36
C ASN A 228 -14.89 -2.73 2.09
N GLU A 229 -16.13 -3.22 1.93
CA GLU A 229 -16.45 -4.18 0.87
C GLU A 229 -16.24 -3.63 -0.55
N TYR A 230 -16.54 -2.37 -0.81
CA TYR A 230 -16.45 -1.75 -2.16
C TYR A 230 -16.97 -2.66 -3.30
N GLY A 231 -17.98 -3.50 -3.01
CA GLY A 231 -18.52 -4.49 -3.94
C GLY A 231 -17.77 -5.83 -3.96
N ILE A 232 -16.82 -6.04 -3.06
CA ILE A 232 -16.13 -7.30 -2.82
C ILE A 232 -16.71 -7.90 -1.55
N SER A 233 -17.42 -9.02 -1.65
CA SER A 233 -17.93 -9.72 -0.46
C SER A 233 -17.02 -10.86 -0.07
N LEU A 234 -16.51 -10.82 1.15
CA LEU A 234 -15.80 -11.95 1.77
C LEU A 234 -16.68 -12.71 2.74
N GLY A 235 -17.97 -12.37 2.84
CA GLY A 235 -18.91 -12.94 3.81
C GLY A 235 -18.59 -12.60 5.28
N LEU A 236 -17.68 -11.68 5.55
CA LEU A 236 -17.08 -11.43 6.86
C LEU A 236 -17.18 -9.95 7.26
N ARG A 237 -18.36 -9.39 7.14
CA ARG A 237 -18.58 -7.96 7.46
C ARG A 237 -18.64 -7.74 8.96
N GLY A 238 -17.86 -6.78 9.45
CA GLY A 238 -18.03 -6.20 10.78
C GLY A 238 -19.15 -5.17 10.78
N ASP A 239 -20.04 -5.22 11.79
CA ASP A 239 -20.98 -4.14 12.04
C ASP A 239 -20.28 -2.92 12.69
N LYS A 240 -21.03 -1.80 12.78
CA LYS A 240 -20.50 -0.55 13.36
C LYS A 240 -20.04 -0.73 14.81
N GLY A 241 -20.81 -1.44 15.63
CA GLY A 241 -20.48 -1.64 17.04
C GLY A 241 -19.23 -2.50 17.23
N TRP A 242 -19.04 -3.51 16.40
CA TRP A 242 -17.81 -4.30 16.38
C TRP A 242 -16.60 -3.44 16.03
N TRP A 243 -16.70 -2.60 14.99
CA TRP A 243 -15.58 -1.72 14.59
C TRP A 243 -15.22 -0.72 15.69
N GLU A 244 -16.21 -0.05 16.27
CA GLU A 244 -15.98 0.89 17.38
C GLU A 244 -15.28 0.22 18.58
N ALA A 245 -15.62 -1.04 18.88
CA ALA A 245 -14.95 -1.80 19.93
C ALA A 245 -13.51 -2.15 19.55
N LYS A 246 -13.28 -2.58 18.28
CA LYS A 246 -11.96 -2.92 17.77
C LYS A 246 -11.05 -1.70 17.69
N GLU A 247 -11.57 -0.57 17.25
CA GLU A 247 -10.81 0.68 17.20
C GLU A 247 -10.36 1.15 18.60
N ARG A 248 -11.24 1.04 19.60
CA ARG A 248 -10.84 1.30 21.00
C ARG A 248 -9.75 0.34 21.49
N GLU A 249 -9.78 -0.92 21.07
CA GLU A 249 -8.73 -1.91 21.37
C GLU A 249 -7.40 -1.52 20.71
N ILE A 250 -7.42 -1.13 19.43
CA ILE A 250 -6.25 -0.65 18.69
C ILE A 250 -5.62 0.56 19.42
N LEU A 251 -6.41 1.60 19.66
CA LEU A 251 -5.92 2.84 20.29
C LEU A 251 -5.33 2.58 21.69
N ARG A 252 -5.99 1.74 22.50
CA ARG A 252 -5.45 1.34 23.81
C ARG A 252 -4.12 0.58 23.68
N SER A 253 -4.04 -0.35 22.73
CA SER A 253 -2.80 -1.11 22.52
C SER A 253 -1.65 -0.22 22.06
N CYS A 254 -1.95 0.79 21.23
CA CYS A 254 -0.96 1.79 20.79
C CYS A 254 -0.46 2.64 21.97
N GLU A 255 -1.37 3.08 22.86
CA GLU A 255 -1.04 3.83 24.06
C GLU A 255 -0.17 2.99 25.01
N GLU A 256 -0.52 1.71 25.25
CA GLU A 256 0.25 0.77 26.08
C GLU A 256 1.66 0.52 25.54
N VAL A 257 1.82 0.45 24.22
CA VAL A 257 3.13 0.24 23.56
C VAL A 257 3.91 1.55 23.41
N GLY A 258 3.22 2.70 23.47
CA GLY A 258 3.84 4.02 23.33
C GLY A 258 4.17 4.41 21.90
N ILE A 259 3.36 3.99 20.92
CA ILE A 259 3.52 4.31 19.50
C ILE A 259 2.36 5.14 18.96
N GLU A 260 2.63 5.91 17.91
CA GLU A 260 1.61 6.66 17.20
C GLU A 260 0.76 5.74 16.33
N CYS A 261 -0.57 5.90 16.40
CA CYS A 261 -1.52 5.17 15.59
C CYS A 261 -2.54 6.13 14.99
N HIS A 262 -2.71 6.03 13.66
CA HIS A 262 -3.60 6.88 12.89
C HIS A 262 -4.61 6.03 12.13
N SER A 263 -5.86 6.47 12.09
CA SER A 263 -6.83 5.93 11.15
C SER A 263 -6.48 6.40 9.72
N GLU A 264 -6.68 5.56 8.71
CA GLU A 264 -6.46 5.93 7.30
C GLU A 264 -7.29 7.15 6.87
N VAL A 265 -8.39 7.45 7.56
CA VAL A 265 -9.23 8.62 7.27
C VAL A 265 -8.67 9.93 7.85
N GLU A 266 -7.61 9.88 8.65
CA GLU A 266 -6.95 11.06 9.22
C GLU A 266 -5.90 11.62 8.27
N ASP A 267 -5.72 12.95 8.31
CA ASP A 267 -4.70 13.66 7.51
C ASP A 267 -3.35 13.69 8.24
N TRP A 268 -2.84 12.50 8.59
CA TRP A 268 -1.64 12.36 9.41
C TRP A 268 -0.36 12.90 8.72
N ILE A 269 -0.25 12.81 7.40
CA ILE A 269 0.91 13.34 6.65
C ILE A 269 0.96 14.88 6.71
N HIS A 270 -0.18 15.56 6.52
CA HIS A 270 -0.23 17.00 6.57
C HIS A 270 -0.11 17.57 7.99
N GLU A 271 -0.58 16.84 8.99
CA GLU A 271 -0.43 17.22 10.41
C GLU A 271 1.03 17.20 10.84
N GLU A 272 1.79 16.18 10.49
CA GLU A 272 3.23 16.14 10.72
C GLU A 272 3.97 17.30 10.02
N ARG A 273 3.57 17.64 8.78
CA ARG A 273 4.15 18.77 8.06
C ARG A 273 3.93 20.10 8.74
N ARG A 274 2.76 20.32 9.34
CA ARG A 274 2.48 21.57 10.09
C ARG A 274 3.41 21.73 11.29
N ARG A 275 3.93 20.64 11.85
CA ARG A 275 4.91 20.65 12.94
C ARG A 275 6.32 21.03 12.45
N PHE A 276 6.65 20.82 11.16
CA PHE A 276 7.98 21.01 10.60
C PHE A 276 8.11 22.17 9.59
N LEU A 277 7.01 22.82 9.22
CA LEU A 277 7.10 24.05 8.43
C LEU A 277 7.46 25.22 9.36
N PRO A 278 8.59 25.95 9.11
CA PRO A 278 8.79 27.21 9.78
C PRO A 278 7.63 28.13 9.45
N LEU A 279 7.12 28.82 10.48
CA LEU A 279 6.11 29.88 10.37
C LEU A 279 6.70 31.06 9.58
N PHE A 280 6.63 31.01 8.24
CA PHE A 280 6.87 32.14 7.35
C PHE A 280 5.82 32.17 6.25
#